data_7749139f4ed329005d84daa4748fd276
#
_entry.id   7749139f4ed329005d84daa4748fd276
#
_cell.length_a   1.000
_cell.length_b   1.000
_cell.length_c   1.000
_cell.angle_alpha   90.00
_cell.angle_beta   90.00
_cell.angle_gamma   90.00
#
_symmetry.space_group_name_H-M   'P 1'
#
loop_
_entity.id
_entity.type
_entity.pdbx_description
1 polymer ?
#
loop_
_entity_poly.entity_id
_entity_poly.type
_entity_poly.pdbx_seq_one_letter_code
_entity_poly.pdbx_strand_id
1 'polypeptide(L)'
;DIVLSQADTDYLKALQTYQRLLTQRNHYLRSLGHRSIDTTEAEVWDAQLARPGSYLRHQRLSGLVEMLPDFQRHYKMFSTGEEAASLLYADAPLPPSSEQVPSQEQLEQEFRQQLSDAHEKERHAGHTLSGPHRDSFVFTIDDAAADTYGSQGQQKSVLLSWKMAELQLLERRRNRQPLLLLADVFSEL
;
A
#
# COMPACT_ATOMS: atom_id res chain seq x y z
N ASP A 1 -4.63 -0.09 4.01
CA ASP A 1 -5.88 0.59 3.59
C ASP A 1 -6.88 0.80 4.74
N ILE A 2 -7.07 -0.18 5.63
CA ILE A 2 -8.06 -0.07 6.74
C ILE A 2 -7.78 1.16 7.62
N VAL A 3 -6.56 1.29 8.11
CA VAL A 3 -6.15 2.40 8.98
C VAL A 3 -6.28 3.76 8.27
N LEU A 4 -5.81 3.86 7.03
CA LEU A 4 -5.94 5.09 6.25
C LEU A 4 -7.40 5.45 5.97
N SER A 5 -8.25 4.45 5.66
CA SER A 5 -9.69 4.65 5.48
C SER A 5 -10.39 5.10 6.78
N GLN A 6 -9.92 4.62 7.92
CA GLN A 6 -10.40 5.08 9.23
C GLN A 6 -9.89 6.48 9.55
N ALA A 7 -8.66 6.83 9.16
CA ALA A 7 -8.07 8.13 9.41
C ALA A 7 -8.64 9.24 8.52
N ASP A 8 -8.98 8.91 7.27
CA ASP A 8 -9.36 9.87 6.22
C ASP A 8 -10.52 9.33 5.38
N THR A 9 -11.64 10.07 5.38
CA THR A 9 -12.83 9.73 4.58
C THR A 9 -12.61 9.92 3.08
N ASP A 10 -11.74 10.83 2.66
CA ASP A 10 -11.45 11.05 1.24
C ASP A 10 -10.58 9.92 0.69
N TYR A 11 -9.69 9.34 1.53
CA TYR A 11 -9.00 8.10 1.20
C TYR A 11 -9.98 6.95 0.94
N LEU A 12 -10.98 6.77 1.80
CA LEU A 12 -12.00 5.73 1.62
C LEU A 12 -12.78 5.92 0.32
N LYS A 13 -13.20 7.15 0.01
CA LYS A 13 -13.90 7.47 -1.25
C LYS A 13 -13.03 7.19 -2.48
N ALA A 14 -11.75 7.57 -2.41
CA ALA A 14 -10.80 7.30 -3.49
C ALA A 14 -10.58 5.80 -3.69
N LEU A 15 -10.47 5.02 -2.62
CA LEU A 15 -10.35 3.57 -2.66
C LEU A 15 -11.57 2.90 -3.33
N GLN A 16 -12.77 3.30 -2.93
CA GLN A 16 -14.02 2.82 -3.54
C GLN A 16 -14.11 3.18 -5.02
N THR A 17 -13.74 4.42 -5.37
CA THR A 17 -13.73 4.89 -6.76
C THR A 17 -12.74 4.09 -7.60
N TYR A 18 -11.52 3.90 -7.07
CA TYR A 18 -10.49 3.12 -7.73
C TYR A 18 -10.94 1.66 -7.97
N GLN A 19 -11.51 1.00 -6.98
CA GLN A 19 -11.98 -0.39 -7.09
C GLN A 19 -13.10 -0.52 -8.14
N ARG A 20 -14.03 0.43 -8.19
CA ARG A 20 -15.09 0.46 -9.22
C ARG A 20 -14.51 0.62 -10.62
N LEU A 21 -13.61 1.59 -10.82
CA LEU A 21 -12.96 1.83 -12.11
C LEU A 21 -12.10 0.64 -12.55
N LEU A 22 -11.37 0.03 -11.62
CA LEU A 22 -10.60 -1.19 -11.88
C LEU A 22 -11.49 -2.33 -12.37
N THR A 23 -12.64 -2.52 -11.73
CA THR A 23 -13.61 -3.55 -12.13
C THR A 23 -14.13 -3.29 -13.54
N GLN A 24 -14.49 -2.04 -13.86
CA GLN A 24 -14.98 -1.64 -15.18
C GLN A 24 -13.90 -1.79 -16.25
N ARG A 25 -12.67 -1.33 -15.97
CA ARG A 25 -11.54 -1.50 -16.90
C ARG A 25 -11.21 -2.97 -17.15
N ASN A 26 -11.24 -3.81 -16.13
CA ASN A 26 -11.05 -5.24 -16.27
C ASN A 26 -12.16 -5.91 -17.09
N HIS A 27 -13.40 -5.42 -17.00
CA HIS A 27 -14.48 -5.87 -17.87
C HIS A 27 -14.24 -5.47 -19.32
N TYR A 28 -13.81 -4.22 -19.57
CA TYR A 28 -13.42 -3.76 -20.91
C TYR A 28 -12.30 -4.62 -21.49
N LEU A 29 -11.21 -4.87 -20.76
CA LEU A 29 -10.09 -5.70 -21.23
C LEU A 29 -10.55 -7.11 -21.61
N ARG A 30 -11.40 -7.74 -20.82
CA ARG A 30 -11.98 -9.06 -21.15
C ARG A 30 -12.88 -9.03 -22.38
N SER A 31 -13.62 -7.94 -22.58
CA SER A 31 -14.53 -7.80 -23.74
C SER A 31 -13.79 -7.67 -25.08
N LEU A 32 -12.52 -7.25 -25.04
CA LEU A 32 -11.69 -7.14 -26.25
C LEU A 32 -11.42 -8.51 -26.89
N GLY A 33 -11.25 -9.56 -26.11
CA GLY A 33 -10.90 -10.88 -26.62
C GLY A 33 -9.63 -10.84 -27.49
N HIS A 34 -9.79 -11.12 -28.79
CA HIS A 34 -8.70 -11.07 -29.76
C HIS A 34 -8.56 -9.72 -30.50
N ARG A 35 -9.44 -8.75 -30.23
CA ARG A 35 -9.36 -7.44 -30.87
C ARG A 35 -8.16 -6.66 -30.33
N SER A 36 -7.58 -5.80 -31.16
CA SER A 36 -6.57 -4.84 -30.72
C SER A 36 -7.18 -3.82 -29.76
N ILE A 37 -6.37 -3.30 -28.86
CA ILE A 37 -6.77 -2.16 -28.01
C ILE A 37 -6.87 -0.92 -28.92
N ASP A 38 -7.98 -0.19 -28.84
CA ASP A 38 -8.05 1.17 -29.35
C ASP A 38 -7.28 2.09 -28.40
N THR A 39 -6.25 2.74 -28.93
CA THR A 39 -5.36 3.59 -28.11
C THR A 39 -6.12 4.72 -27.44
N THR A 40 -7.11 5.33 -28.12
CA THR A 40 -7.90 6.43 -27.58
C THR A 40 -8.79 5.97 -26.41
N GLU A 41 -9.43 4.81 -26.57
CA GLU A 41 -10.22 4.22 -25.46
C GLU A 41 -9.33 3.83 -24.28
N ALA A 42 -8.16 3.24 -24.53
CA ALA A 42 -7.23 2.88 -23.49
C ALA A 42 -6.72 4.09 -22.70
N GLU A 43 -6.35 5.17 -23.36
CA GLU A 43 -5.93 6.43 -22.73
C GLU A 43 -7.01 7.02 -21.81
N VAL A 44 -8.28 6.92 -22.19
CA VAL A 44 -9.39 7.35 -21.33
C VAL A 44 -9.48 6.51 -20.06
N TRP A 45 -9.37 5.18 -20.19
CA TRP A 45 -9.36 4.28 -19.05
C TRP A 45 -8.17 4.52 -18.13
N ASP A 46 -6.98 4.70 -18.71
CA ASP A 46 -5.74 4.97 -17.97
C ASP A 46 -5.83 6.27 -17.19
N ALA A 47 -6.32 7.35 -17.82
CA ALA A 47 -6.51 8.63 -17.16
C ALA A 47 -7.49 8.55 -15.98
N GLN A 48 -8.61 7.85 -16.17
CA GLN A 48 -9.61 7.68 -15.11
C GLN A 48 -9.08 6.85 -13.94
N LEU A 49 -8.30 5.80 -14.20
CA LEU A 49 -7.75 4.92 -13.16
C LEU A 49 -6.54 5.55 -12.46
N ALA A 50 -5.69 6.26 -13.21
CA ALA A 50 -4.45 6.82 -12.68
C ALA A 50 -4.69 7.88 -11.61
N ARG A 51 -5.69 8.73 -11.76
CA ARG A 51 -5.98 9.80 -10.81
C ARG A 51 -6.30 9.31 -9.39
N PRO A 52 -7.29 8.44 -9.15
CA PRO A 52 -7.50 7.89 -7.81
C PRO A 52 -6.37 6.94 -7.39
N GLY A 53 -5.73 6.22 -8.32
CA GLY A 53 -4.63 5.32 -8.03
C GLY A 53 -3.39 6.04 -7.50
N SER A 54 -3.01 7.17 -8.09
CA SER A 54 -1.91 8.00 -7.62
C SER A 54 -2.19 8.61 -6.25
N TYR A 55 -3.42 9.06 -6.01
CA TYR A 55 -3.83 9.52 -4.68
C TYR A 55 -3.66 8.43 -3.62
N LEU A 56 -4.11 7.21 -3.90
CA LEU A 56 -3.93 6.08 -2.98
C LEU A 56 -2.45 5.79 -2.69
N ARG A 57 -1.61 5.76 -3.73
CA ARG A 57 -0.15 5.54 -3.58
C ARG A 57 0.49 6.65 -2.76
N HIS A 58 0.17 7.90 -3.05
CA HIS A 58 0.68 9.05 -2.29
C HIS A 58 0.31 8.96 -0.81
N GLN A 59 -0.97 8.70 -0.51
CA GLN A 59 -1.44 8.58 0.88
C GLN A 59 -0.84 7.35 1.60
N ARG A 60 -0.66 6.23 0.91
CA ARG A 60 0.03 5.06 1.46
C ARG A 60 1.48 5.39 1.81
N LEU A 61 2.25 5.93 0.87
CA LEU A 61 3.64 6.31 1.11
C LEU A 61 3.76 7.31 2.26
N SER A 62 2.95 8.36 2.26
CA SER A 62 2.93 9.36 3.34
C SER A 62 2.61 8.73 4.69
N GLY A 63 1.59 7.88 4.74
CA GLY A 63 1.21 7.18 5.97
C GLY A 63 2.27 6.19 6.45
N LEU A 64 2.91 5.46 5.55
CA LEU A 64 3.99 4.53 5.88
C LEU A 64 5.22 5.26 6.42
N VAL A 65 5.62 6.37 5.78
CA VAL A 65 6.74 7.22 6.26
C VAL A 65 6.41 7.81 7.63
N GLU A 66 5.18 8.26 7.87
CA GLU A 66 4.74 8.77 9.17
C GLU A 66 4.76 7.70 10.27
N MET A 67 4.43 6.44 9.93
CA MET A 67 4.35 5.32 10.88
C MET A 67 5.71 4.66 11.16
N LEU A 68 6.66 4.75 10.24
CA LEU A 68 7.93 4.01 10.32
C LEU A 68 8.70 4.25 11.64
N PRO A 69 8.87 5.50 12.13
CA PRO A 69 9.58 5.74 13.39
C PRO A 69 8.88 5.11 14.60
N ASP A 70 7.55 5.12 14.63
CA ASP A 70 6.77 4.50 15.70
C ASP A 70 6.90 2.97 15.65
N PHE A 71 6.81 2.39 14.46
CA PHE A 71 7.00 0.97 14.24
C PHE A 71 8.39 0.52 14.74
N GLN A 72 9.44 1.22 14.34
CA GLN A 72 10.81 0.91 14.75
C GLN A 72 11.01 1.02 16.26
N ARG A 73 10.44 2.08 16.87
CA ARG A 73 10.50 2.26 18.33
C ARG A 73 9.80 1.12 19.05
N HIS A 74 8.62 0.71 18.63
CA HIS A 74 7.88 -0.40 19.25
C HIS A 74 8.58 -1.74 19.03
N TYR A 75 9.12 -1.98 17.84
CA TYR A 75 9.87 -3.19 17.56
C TYR A 75 11.09 -3.34 18.50
N LYS A 76 11.84 -2.26 18.69
CA LYS A 76 12.96 -2.23 19.64
C LYS A 76 12.55 -2.51 21.09
N MET A 77 11.30 -2.17 21.47
CA MET A 77 10.77 -2.47 22.82
C MET A 77 10.36 -3.94 22.97
N PHE A 78 9.91 -4.58 21.89
CA PHE A 78 9.42 -5.97 21.92
C PHE A 78 10.49 -6.99 21.50
N SER A 79 11.52 -6.56 20.78
CA SER A 79 12.67 -7.43 20.44
C SER A 79 13.65 -7.48 21.60
N THR A 80 14.33 -8.63 21.71
CA THR A 80 15.41 -8.83 22.70
C THR A 80 16.80 -8.54 22.14
N GLY A 81 16.89 -8.19 20.84
CA GLY A 81 18.11 -7.98 20.09
C GLY A 81 18.35 -6.51 19.68
N GLU A 82 19.49 -6.28 19.01
CA GLU A 82 19.82 -4.99 18.40
C GLU A 82 19.33 -4.90 16.94
N GLU A 83 18.44 -5.80 16.55
CA GLU A 83 17.92 -5.93 15.19
C GLU A 83 17.16 -4.67 14.75
N ALA A 84 17.37 -4.28 13.50
CA ALA A 84 16.68 -3.15 12.89
C ALA A 84 15.47 -3.61 12.08
N ALA A 85 14.27 -3.20 12.49
CA ALA A 85 13.06 -3.44 11.69
C ALA A 85 12.78 -2.30 10.73
N SER A 86 12.36 -2.65 9.51
CA SER A 86 11.95 -1.70 8.49
C SER A 86 10.86 -2.30 7.60
N LEU A 87 10.51 -1.60 6.52
CA LEU A 87 9.58 -2.14 5.53
C LEU A 87 9.90 -1.61 4.13
N LEU A 88 9.57 -2.42 3.12
CA LEU A 88 9.58 -2.06 1.72
C LEU A 88 8.14 -1.86 1.23
N TYR A 89 7.93 -0.93 0.32
CA TYR A 89 6.67 -0.72 -0.38
C TYR A 89 6.89 -0.83 -1.89
N ALA A 90 6.10 -1.68 -2.54
CA ALA A 90 6.27 -1.98 -3.96
C ALA A 90 7.74 -2.31 -4.33
N ASP A 91 8.35 -3.18 -3.50
CA ASP A 91 9.73 -3.67 -3.62
C ASP A 91 10.84 -2.61 -3.49
N ALA A 92 10.48 -1.40 -3.02
CA ALA A 92 11.42 -0.30 -2.81
C ALA A 92 11.44 0.17 -1.33
N PRO A 93 12.59 0.65 -0.83
CA PRO A 93 12.66 1.33 0.46
C PRO A 93 11.73 2.56 0.51
N LEU A 94 11.20 2.83 1.70
CA LEU A 94 10.42 4.05 1.90
C LEU A 94 11.30 5.31 1.74
N PRO A 95 10.72 6.42 1.27
CA PRO A 95 11.39 7.71 1.33
C PRO A 95 11.83 8.03 2.77
N PRO A 96 13.02 8.59 2.98
CA PRO A 96 13.55 8.86 4.32
C PRO A 96 12.80 9.96 5.08
N SER A 97 12.01 10.77 4.39
CA SER A 97 11.17 11.81 5.00
C SER A 97 9.90 12.07 4.17
N SER A 98 8.91 12.69 4.80
CA SER A 98 7.66 13.08 4.13
C SER A 98 7.87 14.07 2.98
N GLU A 99 8.92 14.89 3.03
CA GLU A 99 9.27 15.85 1.98
C GLU A 99 9.77 15.17 0.70
N GLN A 100 10.26 13.94 0.82
CA GLN A 100 10.77 13.12 -0.29
C GLN A 100 9.75 12.14 -0.84
N VAL A 101 8.52 12.14 -0.30
CA VAL A 101 7.41 11.38 -0.89
C VAL A 101 7.06 12.03 -2.24
N PRO A 102 7.05 11.26 -3.35
CA PRO A 102 6.69 11.80 -4.66
C PRO A 102 5.32 12.49 -4.62
N SER A 103 5.17 13.59 -5.34
CA SER A 103 3.89 14.26 -5.43
C SER A 103 2.83 13.38 -6.11
N GLN A 104 1.56 13.69 -5.88
CA GLN A 104 0.48 12.95 -6.53
C GLN A 104 0.58 13.04 -8.06
N GLU A 105 0.99 14.20 -8.60
CA GLU A 105 1.16 14.43 -10.03
C GLU A 105 2.27 13.56 -10.62
N GLN A 106 3.41 13.42 -9.91
CA GLN A 106 4.49 12.53 -10.32
C GLN A 106 4.02 11.07 -10.35
N LEU A 107 3.38 10.62 -9.27
CA LEU A 107 2.83 9.26 -9.20
C LEU A 107 1.72 9.01 -10.24
N GLU A 108 0.95 10.03 -10.63
CA GLU A 108 -0.05 9.92 -11.69
C GLU A 108 0.60 9.73 -13.06
N GLN A 109 1.64 10.50 -13.36
CA GLN A 109 2.39 10.37 -14.61
C GLN A 109 3.06 8.99 -14.72
N GLU A 110 3.74 8.56 -13.66
CA GLU A 110 4.36 7.23 -13.59
C GLU A 110 3.33 6.12 -13.77
N PHE A 111 2.18 6.24 -13.12
CA PHE A 111 1.14 5.20 -13.22
C PHE A 111 0.49 5.16 -14.60
N ARG A 112 0.26 6.32 -15.23
CA ARG A 112 -0.20 6.38 -16.64
C ARG A 112 0.79 5.70 -17.57
N GLN A 113 2.10 5.94 -17.40
CA GLN A 113 3.12 5.28 -18.20
C GLN A 113 3.12 3.77 -18.00
N GLN A 114 3.03 3.31 -16.73
CA GLN A 114 2.94 1.87 -16.41
C GLN A 114 1.74 1.20 -17.08
N LEU A 115 0.57 1.85 -17.11
CA LEU A 115 -0.64 1.35 -17.76
C LEU A 115 -0.46 1.28 -19.29
N SER A 116 0.08 2.34 -19.89
CA SER A 116 0.35 2.40 -21.34
C SER A 116 1.33 1.31 -21.78
N ASP A 117 2.42 1.11 -21.04
CA ASP A 117 3.43 0.09 -21.34
C ASP A 117 2.89 -1.34 -21.16
N ALA A 118 1.83 -1.49 -20.37
CA ALA A 118 1.23 -2.79 -20.08
C ALA A 118 0.08 -3.19 -21.02
N HIS A 119 -0.41 -2.32 -21.88
CA HIS A 119 -1.62 -2.51 -22.70
C HIS A 119 -1.70 -3.89 -23.37
N GLU A 120 -0.66 -4.29 -24.11
CA GLU A 120 -0.66 -5.57 -24.81
C GLU A 120 -0.67 -6.78 -23.85
N LYS A 121 0.07 -6.68 -22.75
CA LYS A 121 0.09 -7.73 -21.73
C LYS A 121 -1.27 -7.84 -21.03
N GLU A 122 -1.88 -6.70 -20.71
CA GLU A 122 -3.19 -6.63 -20.06
C GLU A 122 -4.33 -7.11 -20.95
N ARG A 123 -4.24 -6.83 -22.26
CA ARG A 123 -5.17 -7.40 -23.26
C ARG A 123 -5.15 -8.92 -23.23
N HIS A 124 -3.97 -9.52 -23.22
CA HIS A 124 -3.83 -10.98 -23.17
C HIS A 124 -4.27 -11.56 -21.82
N ALA A 125 -3.98 -10.87 -20.73
CA ALA A 125 -4.33 -11.29 -19.39
C ALA A 125 -5.83 -11.07 -19.05
N GLY A 126 -6.50 -10.15 -19.75
CA GLY A 126 -7.90 -9.77 -19.50
C GLY A 126 -8.09 -8.99 -18.19
N HIS A 127 -7.03 -8.44 -17.61
CA HIS A 127 -7.08 -7.64 -16.40
C HIS A 127 -5.89 -6.69 -16.26
N THR A 128 -6.05 -5.68 -15.43
CA THR A 128 -5.05 -4.67 -15.11
C THR A 128 -3.89 -5.28 -14.31
N LEU A 129 -2.66 -5.07 -14.77
CA LEU A 129 -1.45 -5.68 -14.21
C LEU A 129 -0.67 -4.75 -13.29
N SER A 130 -0.88 -3.44 -13.38
CA SER A 130 -0.18 -2.41 -12.60
C SER A 130 -1.14 -1.58 -11.78
N GLY A 131 -0.69 -1.07 -10.63
CA GLY A 131 -1.43 -0.13 -9.81
C GLY A 131 -1.55 -0.50 -8.34
N PRO A 132 -2.18 0.35 -7.50
CA PRO A 132 -2.26 0.19 -6.05
C PRO A 132 -2.81 -1.15 -5.55
N HIS A 133 -3.60 -1.85 -6.37
CA HIS A 133 -4.12 -3.18 -6.06
C HIS A 133 -3.08 -4.30 -6.22
N ARG A 134 -1.92 -4.00 -6.78
CA ARG A 134 -0.76 -4.89 -6.93
C ARG A 134 0.38 -4.53 -6.00
N ASP A 135 0.37 -3.31 -5.46
CA ASP A 135 1.42 -2.88 -4.56
C ASP A 135 1.37 -3.72 -3.27
N SER A 136 2.50 -4.29 -2.90
CA SER A 136 2.72 -5.02 -1.65
C SER A 136 3.59 -4.20 -0.71
N PHE A 137 3.63 -4.57 0.55
CA PHE A 137 4.66 -4.13 1.47
C PHE A 137 5.21 -5.34 2.22
N VAL A 138 6.50 -5.31 2.46
CA VAL A 138 7.26 -6.40 3.10
C VAL A 138 7.97 -5.85 4.32
N PHE A 139 7.69 -6.40 5.48
CA PHE A 139 8.46 -6.09 6.69
C PHE A 139 9.82 -6.75 6.60
N THR A 140 10.87 -6.02 7.00
CA THR A 140 12.23 -6.53 7.05
C THR A 140 12.80 -6.44 8.46
N ILE A 141 13.69 -7.38 8.77
CA ILE A 141 14.54 -7.40 9.97
C ILE A 141 15.95 -7.58 9.46
N ASP A 142 16.84 -6.63 9.74
CA ASP A 142 18.21 -6.60 9.22
C ASP A 142 18.25 -6.88 7.70
N ASP A 143 17.40 -6.17 6.96
CA ASP A 143 17.20 -6.25 5.48
C ASP A 143 16.67 -7.59 4.95
N ALA A 144 16.41 -8.57 5.82
CA ALA A 144 15.79 -9.85 5.42
C ALA A 144 14.26 -9.80 5.62
N ALA A 145 13.49 -10.38 4.69
CA ALA A 145 12.02 -10.45 4.78
C ALA A 145 11.58 -11.20 6.04
N ALA A 146 10.80 -10.53 6.90
CA ALA A 146 10.42 -11.06 8.21
C ALA A 146 9.48 -12.27 8.14
N ASP A 147 8.64 -12.33 7.10
CA ASP A 147 7.71 -13.45 6.86
C ASP A 147 8.41 -14.74 6.43
N THR A 148 9.57 -14.61 5.77
CA THR A 148 10.32 -15.73 5.20
C THR A 148 11.46 -16.18 6.11
N TYR A 149 12.17 -15.24 6.72
CA TYR A 149 13.41 -15.50 7.46
C TYR A 149 13.29 -15.23 8.98
N GLY A 150 12.24 -14.52 9.39
CA GLY A 150 12.03 -14.20 10.80
C GLY A 150 11.56 -15.41 11.60
N SER A 151 12.04 -15.52 12.84
CA SER A 151 11.50 -16.47 13.81
C SER A 151 10.04 -16.13 14.14
N GLN A 152 9.27 -17.06 14.70
CA GLN A 152 7.90 -16.82 15.13
C GLN A 152 7.79 -15.65 16.12
N GLY A 153 8.75 -15.53 17.05
CA GLY A 153 8.81 -14.42 18.00
C GLY A 153 9.05 -13.08 17.30
N GLN A 154 9.98 -13.02 16.34
CA GLN A 154 10.23 -11.81 15.53
C GLN A 154 9.01 -11.41 14.71
N GLN A 155 8.32 -12.37 14.07
CA GLN A 155 7.10 -12.08 13.30
C GLN A 155 5.98 -11.52 14.20
N LYS A 156 5.78 -12.08 15.41
CA LYS A 156 4.83 -11.57 16.40
C LYS A 156 5.22 -10.16 16.86
N SER A 157 6.51 -9.90 17.12
CA SER A 157 7.01 -8.58 17.50
C SER A 157 6.79 -7.55 16.39
N VAL A 158 7.04 -7.91 15.13
CA VAL A 158 6.73 -7.08 13.95
C VAL A 158 5.24 -6.73 13.89
N LEU A 159 4.36 -7.74 13.99
CA LEU A 159 2.92 -7.53 13.90
C LEU A 159 2.41 -6.63 15.03
N LEU A 160 2.84 -6.87 16.27
CA LEU A 160 2.43 -6.07 17.42
C LEU A 160 2.93 -4.63 17.30
N SER A 161 4.20 -4.45 16.93
CA SER A 161 4.81 -3.14 16.71
C SER A 161 4.09 -2.34 15.63
N TRP A 162 3.72 -3.01 14.54
CA TRP A 162 2.94 -2.41 13.47
C TRP A 162 1.56 -1.97 13.96
N LYS A 163 0.86 -2.81 14.70
CA LYS A 163 -0.45 -2.46 15.28
C LYS A 163 -0.38 -1.27 16.23
N MET A 164 0.68 -1.15 17.02
CA MET A 164 0.90 0.00 17.87
C MET A 164 1.16 1.28 17.06
N ALA A 165 1.93 1.20 15.97
CA ALA A 165 2.15 2.32 15.07
C ALA A 165 0.85 2.76 14.34
N GLU A 166 0.01 1.80 13.91
CA GLU A 166 -1.31 2.08 13.35
C GLU A 166 -2.20 2.87 14.34
N LEU A 167 -2.23 2.47 15.60
CA LEU A 167 -2.99 3.17 16.64
C LEU A 167 -2.50 4.60 16.84
N GLN A 168 -1.19 4.81 16.89
CA GLN A 168 -0.63 6.14 17.04
C GLN A 168 -0.91 7.04 15.83
N LEU A 169 -0.89 6.49 14.62
CA LEU A 169 -1.34 7.22 13.44
C LEU A 169 -2.79 7.66 13.55
N LEU A 170 -3.68 6.76 13.97
CA LEU A 170 -5.10 7.06 14.16
C LEU A 170 -5.31 8.13 15.23
N GLU A 171 -4.62 8.01 16.36
CA GLU A 171 -4.69 8.98 17.46
C GLU A 171 -4.27 10.37 16.97
N ARG A 172 -3.14 10.49 16.30
CA ARG A 172 -2.66 11.76 15.74
C ARG A 172 -3.63 12.37 14.74
N ARG A 173 -4.11 11.57 13.78
CA ARG A 173 -4.96 12.07 12.68
C ARG A 173 -6.40 12.34 13.10
N ARG A 174 -6.92 11.60 14.07
CA ARG A 174 -8.30 11.74 14.56
C ARG A 174 -8.43 12.58 15.82
N ASN A 175 -7.32 12.87 16.49
CA ASN A 175 -7.30 13.51 17.83
C ASN A 175 -8.25 12.81 18.81
N ARG A 176 -8.29 11.47 18.77
CA ARG A 176 -9.09 10.61 19.65
C ARG A 176 -8.30 9.33 19.93
N GLN A 177 -8.35 8.86 21.17
CA GLN A 177 -7.72 7.57 21.52
C GLN A 177 -8.50 6.42 20.87
N PRO A 178 -7.85 5.62 20.00
CA PRO A 178 -8.44 4.41 19.45
C PRO A 178 -8.46 3.31 20.52
N LEU A 179 -9.43 2.39 20.42
CA LEU A 179 -9.47 1.17 21.22
C LEU A 179 -8.85 0.02 20.43
N LEU A 180 -7.86 -0.65 21.02
CA LEU A 180 -7.29 -1.87 20.49
C LEU A 180 -7.91 -3.08 21.19
N LEU A 181 -8.56 -3.94 20.42
CA LEU A 181 -9.04 -5.23 20.90
C LEU A 181 -8.04 -6.30 20.46
N LEU A 182 -7.31 -6.86 21.42
CA LEU A 182 -6.39 -7.97 21.21
C LEU A 182 -7.10 -9.26 21.64
N ALA A 183 -7.52 -10.07 20.65
CA ALA A 183 -8.03 -11.41 20.90
C ALA A 183 -6.89 -12.40 20.66
N ASP A 184 -6.68 -13.32 21.61
CA ASP A 184 -5.76 -14.47 21.53
C ASP A 184 -4.27 -14.18 21.23
N VAL A 185 -3.80 -12.94 21.48
CA VAL A 185 -2.38 -12.60 21.28
C VAL A 185 -1.46 -13.37 22.25
N PHE A 186 -1.99 -13.80 23.38
CA PHE A 186 -1.23 -14.46 24.46
C PHE A 186 -1.47 -15.97 24.56
N SER A 187 -2.28 -16.57 23.69
CA SER A 187 -2.61 -17.99 23.78
C SER A 187 -1.47 -18.94 23.41
N GLU A 188 -0.35 -18.39 22.92
CA GLU A 188 0.83 -19.17 22.51
C GLU A 188 2.17 -18.57 23.00
N LEU A 189 2.13 -17.86 24.14
CA LEU A 189 3.35 -17.41 24.83
C LEU A 189 3.85 -18.47 25.80
#